data_b24336a9970dfd8504f38daa793208e4
#
_entry.id   b24336a9970dfd8504f38daa793208e4
#
_cell.length_a   1.000
_cell.length_b   1.000
_cell.length_c   1.000
_cell.angle_alpha   90.00
_cell.angle_beta   90.00
_cell.angle_gamma   90.00
#
_symmetry.space_group_name_H-M   'P 1'
#
loop_
_entity.id
_entity.type
_entity.pdbx_description
1 polymer ?
#
loop_
_entity_poly.entity_id
_entity_poly.type
_entity_poly.pdbx_seq_one_letter_code
_entity_poly.pdbx_strand_id
1 'polypeptide(L)'
;MLEPWHASVRKRQRQAPKFWWFDPGVARALAGTLTVDIVPRSTGFGRAFEHFVILEIVRAADYARSDFRFSYLRTKDDAEIDLIVERPGRPPVLVEIKSTERVEPRHVRDLERFLPDFPGALPLCLSRDPLRRRIGDVLALPWQEGLAEMGL
;
A
#
# COMPACT_ATOMS: atom_id res chain seq x y z
N MET A 1 9.25 6.64 -6.20
CA MET A 1 8.12 7.19 -6.97
C MET A 1 7.21 6.03 -7.35
N LEU A 2 5.90 6.13 -7.07
CA LEU A 2 4.90 5.17 -7.52
C LEU A 2 4.15 5.76 -8.70
N GLU A 3 4.12 5.03 -9.81
CA GLU A 3 3.33 5.39 -10.97
C GLU A 3 1.88 4.93 -10.79
N PRO A 4 0.91 5.64 -11.39
CA PRO A 4 -0.47 5.17 -11.42
C PRO A 4 -0.55 3.87 -12.25
N TRP A 5 -1.25 2.88 -11.73
CA TRP A 5 -1.52 1.65 -12.46
C TRP A 5 -2.55 1.91 -13.57
N HIS A 6 -2.30 1.38 -14.75
CA HIS A 6 -3.27 1.41 -15.82
C HIS A 6 -2.99 0.29 -16.83
N ALA A 7 -4.04 -0.39 -17.26
CA ALA A 7 -3.95 -1.35 -18.37
C ALA A 7 -3.50 -0.70 -19.69
N SER A 8 -3.68 0.62 -19.84
CA SER A 8 -3.25 1.38 -21.01
C SER A 8 -2.20 2.43 -20.64
N VAL A 9 -1.06 2.41 -21.33
CA VAL A 9 0.04 3.38 -21.16
C VAL A 9 -0.41 4.83 -21.33
N ARG A 10 -1.31 5.10 -22.29
CA ARG A 10 -1.83 6.46 -22.55
C ARG A 10 -2.66 7.02 -21.38
N LYS A 11 -3.36 6.18 -20.64
CA LYS A 11 -4.14 6.60 -19.45
C LYS A 11 -3.27 6.77 -18.22
N ARG A 12 -2.16 6.01 -18.10
CA ARG A 12 -1.15 6.14 -17.05
C ARG A 12 -0.54 7.53 -17.01
N GLN A 13 -0.26 8.12 -18.17
CA GLN A 13 0.35 9.45 -18.30
C GLN A 13 -0.53 10.63 -17.87
N ARG A 14 -1.83 10.40 -17.61
CA ARG A 14 -2.78 11.47 -17.22
C ARG A 14 -2.93 11.64 -15.70
N GLN A 15 -2.35 10.76 -14.90
CA GLN A 15 -2.39 10.84 -13.43
C GLN A 15 -1.01 11.18 -12.89
N ALA A 16 -0.95 12.06 -11.90
CA ALA A 16 0.31 12.44 -11.28
C ALA A 16 0.88 11.27 -10.47
N PRO A 17 2.18 10.98 -10.57
CA PRO A 17 2.81 9.95 -9.74
C PRO A 17 2.79 10.35 -8.27
N LYS A 18 2.66 9.36 -7.36
CA LYS A 18 2.87 9.56 -5.93
C LYS A 18 4.36 9.52 -5.62
N PHE A 19 4.85 10.54 -4.92
CA PHE A 19 6.22 10.61 -4.46
C PHE A 19 6.32 10.15 -3.00
N TRP A 20 7.14 9.15 -2.77
CA TRP A 20 7.52 8.70 -1.45
C TRP A 20 9.00 9.02 -1.24
N TRP A 21 9.30 9.78 -0.22
CA TRP A 21 10.68 10.06 0.15
C TRP A 21 11.30 8.78 0.71
N PHE A 22 12.59 8.58 0.44
CA PHE A 22 13.34 7.42 0.92
C PHE A 22 13.38 7.30 2.45
N ASP A 23 13.06 8.38 3.16
CA ASP A 23 13.00 8.45 4.61
C ASP A 23 11.87 9.38 5.06
N PRO A 24 10.93 8.91 5.93
CA PRO A 24 9.84 9.74 6.45
C PRO A 24 10.31 10.91 7.31
N GLY A 25 11.45 10.78 7.99
CA GLY A 25 12.04 11.87 8.79
C GLY A 25 12.53 13.00 7.89
N VAL A 26 13.17 12.67 6.76
CA VAL A 26 13.57 13.67 5.75
C VAL A 26 12.34 14.38 5.18
N ALA A 27 11.28 13.65 4.86
CA ALA A 27 10.03 14.25 4.39
C ALA A 27 9.47 15.26 5.39
N ARG A 28 9.47 14.90 6.67
CA ARG A 28 9.01 15.78 7.77
C ARG A 28 9.91 16.98 7.98
N ALA A 29 11.22 16.79 7.86
CA ALA A 29 12.19 17.90 7.97
C ALA A 29 11.97 18.93 6.86
N LEU A 30 11.80 18.48 5.62
CA LEU A 30 11.52 19.36 4.48
C LEU A 30 10.18 20.06 4.58
N ALA A 31 9.19 19.41 5.19
CA ALA A 31 7.87 19.99 5.49
C ALA A 31 7.87 20.93 6.71
N GLY A 32 9.00 21.11 7.40
CA GLY A 32 9.08 21.91 8.63
C GLY A 32 8.32 21.32 9.82
N THR A 33 8.03 20.01 9.79
CA THR A 33 7.22 19.33 10.80
C THR A 33 7.98 18.27 11.61
N LEU A 34 9.33 18.30 11.55
CA LEU A 34 10.16 17.30 12.21
C LEU A 34 9.92 17.23 13.74
N THR A 35 9.74 18.37 14.36
CA THR A 35 9.50 18.50 15.81
C THR A 35 8.03 18.42 16.22
N VAL A 36 7.12 18.32 15.24
CA VAL A 36 5.69 18.17 15.53
C VAL A 36 5.37 16.72 15.85
N ASP A 37 4.75 16.45 16.99
CA ASP A 37 4.37 15.10 17.36
C ASP A 37 3.38 14.47 16.37
N ILE A 38 3.61 13.23 16.03
CA ILE A 38 2.67 12.44 15.23
C ILE A 38 1.66 11.81 16.19
N VAL A 39 0.49 12.43 16.29
CA VAL A 39 -0.56 11.96 17.20
C VAL A 39 -1.16 10.66 16.69
N PRO A 40 -1.18 9.57 17.50
CA PRO A 40 -1.84 8.31 17.14
C PRO A 40 -3.31 8.53 16.70
N ARG A 41 -3.76 7.75 15.72
CA ARG A 41 -5.12 7.82 15.14
C ARG A 41 -5.44 9.12 14.38
N SER A 42 -4.46 10.01 14.17
CA SER A 42 -4.62 11.17 13.28
C SER A 42 -4.40 10.80 11.81
N THR A 43 -4.88 11.65 10.91
CA THR A 43 -4.59 11.52 9.47
C THR A 43 -3.07 11.57 9.20
N GLY A 44 -2.32 12.39 9.95
CA GLY A 44 -0.86 12.45 9.86
C GLY A 44 -0.21 11.13 10.23
N PHE A 45 -0.68 10.46 11.29
CA PHE A 45 -0.21 9.13 11.67
C PHE A 45 -0.52 8.09 10.59
N GLY A 46 -1.74 8.13 10.01
CA GLY A 46 -2.13 7.24 8.91
C GLY A 46 -1.18 7.35 7.72
N ARG A 47 -0.93 8.57 7.25
CA ARG A 47 -0.01 8.85 6.14
C ARG A 47 1.44 8.44 6.44
N ALA A 48 1.92 8.69 7.65
CA ALA A 48 3.26 8.28 8.06
C ALA A 48 3.41 6.76 8.09
N PHE A 49 2.40 6.04 8.57
CA PHE A 49 2.38 4.58 8.59
C PHE A 49 2.32 3.99 7.17
N GLU A 50 1.45 4.51 6.30
CA GLU A 50 1.37 4.12 4.89
C GLU A 50 2.73 4.30 4.20
N HIS A 51 3.32 5.49 4.34
CA HIS A 51 4.65 5.80 3.80
C HIS A 51 5.71 4.81 4.29
N PHE A 52 5.74 4.55 5.60
CA PHE A 52 6.68 3.61 6.20
C PHE A 52 6.52 2.20 5.63
N VAL A 53 5.30 1.66 5.59
CA VAL A 53 5.05 0.29 5.11
C VAL A 53 5.40 0.14 3.62
N ILE A 54 5.06 1.13 2.79
CA ILE A 54 5.42 1.12 1.36
C ILE A 54 6.94 1.09 1.20
N LEU A 55 7.69 1.90 1.97
CA LEU A 55 9.15 1.88 1.92
C LEU A 55 9.73 0.54 2.35
N GLU A 56 9.20 -0.09 3.39
CA GLU A 56 9.68 -1.41 3.83
C GLU A 56 9.45 -2.47 2.77
N ILE A 57 8.30 -2.46 2.08
CA ILE A 57 8.02 -3.37 0.95
C ILE A 57 9.04 -3.15 -0.18
N VAL A 58 9.25 -1.90 -0.60
CA VAL A 58 10.18 -1.56 -1.69
C VAL A 58 11.61 -1.97 -1.31
N ARG A 59 12.06 -1.66 -0.09
CA ARG A 59 13.39 -2.03 0.40
C ARG A 59 13.58 -3.54 0.45
N ALA A 60 12.57 -4.28 0.96
CA ALA A 60 12.65 -5.73 1.00
C ALA A 60 12.77 -6.33 -0.41
N ALA A 61 12.02 -5.79 -1.39
CA ALA A 61 12.11 -6.21 -2.78
C ALA A 61 13.51 -5.91 -3.38
N ASP A 62 14.07 -4.74 -3.10
CA ASP A 62 15.41 -4.36 -3.52
C ASP A 62 16.48 -5.28 -2.90
N TYR A 63 16.40 -5.57 -1.60
CA TYR A 63 17.30 -6.52 -0.93
C TYR A 63 17.18 -7.94 -1.49
N ALA A 64 15.97 -8.39 -1.78
CA ALA A 64 15.71 -9.69 -2.41
C ALA A 64 16.07 -9.72 -3.90
N ARG A 65 16.47 -8.59 -4.49
CA ARG A 65 16.72 -8.43 -5.93
C ARG A 65 15.54 -8.89 -6.79
N SER A 66 14.33 -8.59 -6.32
CA SER A 66 13.09 -8.97 -7.00
C SER A 66 12.78 -7.99 -8.13
N ASP A 67 12.41 -8.53 -9.31
CA ASP A 67 11.97 -7.73 -10.47
C ASP A 67 10.51 -7.25 -10.29
N PHE A 68 10.15 -6.83 -9.07
CA PHE A 68 8.81 -6.35 -8.78
C PHE A 68 8.58 -4.95 -9.33
N ARG A 69 7.36 -4.69 -9.79
CA ARG A 69 6.92 -3.36 -10.17
C ARG A 69 5.88 -2.87 -9.20
N PHE A 70 5.98 -1.60 -8.85
CA PHE A 70 5.13 -0.95 -7.87
C PHE A 70 4.32 0.15 -8.52
N SER A 71 3.03 0.15 -8.28
CA SER A 71 2.10 1.17 -8.74
C SER A 71 0.98 1.37 -7.72
N TYR A 72 0.15 2.38 -7.92
CA TYR A 72 -1.06 2.60 -7.13
C TYR A 72 -2.25 2.77 -8.06
N LEU A 73 -3.47 2.61 -7.56
CA LEU A 73 -4.69 2.90 -8.30
C LEU A 73 -5.53 3.91 -7.55
N ARG A 74 -5.99 4.95 -8.23
CA ARG A 74 -6.97 5.89 -7.72
C ARG A 74 -7.96 6.24 -8.82
N THR A 75 -9.25 6.17 -8.49
CA THR A 75 -10.33 6.54 -9.40
C THR A 75 -10.72 8.01 -9.23
N LYS A 76 -11.59 8.49 -10.11
CA LYS A 76 -12.16 9.83 -10.00
C LYS A 76 -13.07 10.00 -8.77
N ASP A 77 -13.63 8.91 -8.28
CA ASP A 77 -14.52 8.86 -7.11
C ASP A 77 -13.73 8.61 -5.80
N ASP A 78 -12.42 8.88 -5.82
CA ASP A 78 -11.49 8.73 -4.70
C ASP A 78 -11.37 7.31 -4.10
N ALA A 79 -11.89 6.27 -4.79
CA ALA A 79 -11.57 4.90 -4.43
C ALA A 79 -10.11 4.59 -4.80
N GLU A 80 -9.37 3.98 -3.89
CA GLU A 80 -7.92 3.82 -4.02
C GLU A 80 -7.46 2.41 -3.63
N ILE A 81 -6.38 1.93 -4.29
CA ILE A 81 -5.51 0.86 -3.83
C ILE A 81 -4.16 1.51 -3.52
N ASP A 82 -3.71 1.42 -2.29
CA ASP A 82 -2.50 2.10 -1.83
C ASP A 82 -1.26 1.63 -2.57
N LEU A 83 -1.15 0.30 -2.80
CA LEU A 83 -0.03 -0.29 -3.52
C LEU A 83 -0.48 -1.53 -4.32
N ILE A 84 -0.05 -1.60 -5.57
CA ILE A 84 -0.13 -2.78 -6.43
C ILE A 84 1.28 -3.29 -6.66
N VAL A 85 1.54 -4.55 -6.30
CA VAL A 85 2.81 -5.22 -6.51
C VAL A 85 2.67 -6.22 -7.65
N GLU A 86 3.22 -5.88 -8.80
CA GLU A 86 3.28 -6.78 -9.96
C GLU A 86 4.54 -7.65 -9.84
N ARG A 87 4.34 -8.96 -9.87
CA ARG A 87 5.39 -9.97 -9.68
C ARG A 87 5.54 -10.81 -10.96
N PRO A 88 6.74 -10.94 -11.52
CA PRO A 88 6.93 -11.75 -12.73
C PRO A 88 6.41 -13.18 -12.57
N GLY A 89 5.54 -13.62 -13.49
CA GLY A 89 5.00 -14.97 -13.50
C GLY A 89 4.03 -15.32 -12.37
N ARG A 90 3.60 -14.34 -11.57
CA ARG A 90 2.64 -14.54 -10.47
C ARG A 90 1.51 -13.50 -10.57
N PRO A 91 0.32 -13.80 -10.02
CA PRO A 91 -0.72 -12.79 -9.88
C PRO A 91 -0.24 -11.59 -9.06
N PRO A 92 -0.75 -10.38 -9.34
CA PRO A 92 -0.39 -9.20 -8.59
C PRO A 92 -0.90 -9.29 -7.14
N VAL A 93 -0.25 -8.55 -6.25
CA VAL A 93 -0.75 -8.31 -4.90
C VAL A 93 -1.37 -6.93 -4.86
N LEU A 94 -2.60 -6.84 -4.36
CA LEU A 94 -3.30 -5.58 -4.10
C LEU A 94 -3.23 -5.29 -2.61
N VAL A 95 -2.68 -4.15 -2.25
CA VAL A 95 -2.38 -3.82 -0.85
C VAL A 95 -3.14 -2.58 -0.43
N GLU A 96 -3.87 -2.72 0.64
CA GLU A 96 -4.44 -1.63 1.43
C GLU A 96 -3.65 -1.49 2.74
N ILE A 97 -3.34 -0.27 3.17
CA ILE A 97 -2.54 -0.03 4.36
C ILE A 97 -3.34 0.80 5.36
N LYS A 98 -3.55 0.27 6.55
CA LYS A 98 -4.32 0.94 7.61
C LYS A 98 -3.54 0.98 8.92
N SER A 99 -3.35 2.16 9.47
CA SER A 99 -2.65 2.36 10.76
C SER A 99 -3.47 1.93 11.99
N THR A 100 -4.56 1.17 11.78
CA THR A 100 -5.43 0.68 12.85
C THR A 100 -4.84 -0.54 13.56
N GLU A 101 -5.22 -0.73 14.82
CA GLU A 101 -4.93 -1.92 15.62
C GLU A 101 -6.05 -2.97 15.52
N ARG A 102 -7.11 -2.66 14.77
CA ARG A 102 -8.19 -3.58 14.46
C ARG A 102 -8.75 -3.30 13.09
N VAL A 103 -8.60 -4.26 12.18
CA VAL A 103 -9.15 -4.15 10.82
C VAL A 103 -10.64 -4.51 10.87
N GLU A 104 -11.46 -3.71 10.21
CA GLU A 104 -12.91 -3.87 10.10
C GLU A 104 -13.32 -3.92 8.61
N PRO A 105 -14.51 -4.44 8.25
CA PRO A 105 -14.95 -4.55 6.84
C PRO A 105 -14.90 -3.24 6.07
N ARG A 106 -15.19 -2.11 6.71
CA ARG A 106 -15.11 -0.79 6.07
C ARG A 106 -13.70 -0.44 5.55
N HIS A 107 -12.65 -1.01 6.18
CA HIS A 107 -11.25 -0.72 5.82
C HIS A 107 -10.81 -1.43 4.53
N VAL A 108 -11.52 -2.46 4.10
CA VAL A 108 -11.17 -3.27 2.92
C VAL A 108 -12.14 -3.13 1.75
N ARG A 109 -13.19 -2.32 1.90
CA ARG A 109 -14.27 -2.17 0.94
C ARG A 109 -13.79 -1.77 -0.46
N ASP A 110 -12.87 -0.81 -0.53
CA ASP A 110 -12.36 -0.33 -1.82
C ASP A 110 -11.52 -1.42 -2.49
N LEU A 111 -10.72 -2.15 -1.71
CA LEU A 111 -9.95 -3.28 -2.21
C LEU A 111 -10.85 -4.38 -2.78
N GLU A 112 -11.93 -4.77 -2.07
CA GLU A 112 -12.91 -5.73 -2.54
C GLU A 112 -13.60 -5.28 -3.84
N ARG A 113 -13.90 -3.98 -3.96
CA ARG A 113 -14.51 -3.39 -5.16
C ARG A 113 -13.66 -3.59 -6.42
N PHE A 114 -12.33 -3.59 -6.28
CA PHE A 114 -11.41 -3.71 -7.42
C PHE A 114 -11.04 -5.16 -7.76
N LEU A 115 -11.33 -6.14 -6.92
CA LEU A 115 -10.95 -7.55 -7.18
C LEU A 115 -11.44 -8.09 -8.53
N PRO A 116 -12.65 -7.77 -9.02
CA PRO A 116 -13.10 -8.22 -10.34
C PRO A 116 -12.21 -7.74 -11.49
N ASP A 117 -11.53 -6.61 -11.33
CA ASP A 117 -10.65 -6.03 -12.35
C ASP A 117 -9.24 -6.67 -12.33
N PHE A 118 -8.92 -7.48 -11.30
CA PHE A 118 -7.62 -8.13 -11.11
C PHE A 118 -7.79 -9.65 -10.86
N PRO A 119 -8.18 -10.44 -11.86
CA PRO A 119 -8.41 -11.88 -11.68
C PRO A 119 -7.19 -12.59 -11.09
N GLY A 120 -7.41 -13.35 -10.03
CA GLY A 120 -6.36 -14.11 -9.35
C GLY A 120 -5.43 -13.31 -8.46
N ALA A 121 -5.62 -11.99 -8.33
CA ALA A 121 -4.83 -11.17 -7.43
C ALA A 121 -4.92 -11.63 -5.97
N LEU A 122 -3.87 -11.37 -5.20
CA LEU A 122 -3.82 -11.58 -3.76
C LEU A 122 -4.15 -10.26 -3.04
N PRO A 123 -5.36 -10.10 -2.46
CA PRO A 123 -5.71 -8.88 -1.74
C PRO A 123 -5.25 -8.96 -0.28
N LEU A 124 -4.44 -7.99 0.13
CA LEU A 124 -3.90 -7.86 1.48
C LEU A 124 -4.31 -6.53 2.11
N CYS A 125 -4.72 -6.56 3.36
CA CYS A 125 -4.83 -5.36 4.19
C CYS A 125 -3.75 -5.41 5.28
N LEU A 126 -2.73 -4.56 5.14
CA LEU A 126 -1.61 -4.48 6.07
C LEU A 126 -1.89 -3.46 7.17
N SER A 127 -1.70 -3.87 8.42
CA SER A 127 -2.08 -3.02 9.54
C SER A 127 -1.19 -3.21 10.77
N ARG A 128 -1.55 -2.51 11.84
CA ARG A 128 -1.02 -2.71 13.19
C ARG A 128 -1.85 -3.71 14.01
N ASP A 129 -2.91 -4.29 13.41
CA ASP A 129 -3.68 -5.36 14.05
C ASP A 129 -2.78 -6.59 14.22
N PRO A 130 -2.58 -7.09 15.44
CA PRO A 130 -1.70 -8.23 15.68
C PRO A 130 -2.31 -9.55 15.20
N LEU A 131 -3.58 -9.56 14.83
CA LEU A 131 -4.29 -10.78 14.46
C LEU A 131 -4.46 -10.90 12.95
N ARG A 132 -3.99 -12.04 12.43
CA ARG A 132 -4.27 -12.47 11.07
C ARG A 132 -5.72 -12.94 10.96
N ARG A 133 -6.46 -12.38 10.02
CA ARG A 133 -7.86 -12.75 9.78
C ARG A 133 -8.27 -12.53 8.32
N ARG A 134 -9.32 -13.23 7.89
CA ARG A 134 -9.94 -13.00 6.59
C ARG A 134 -11.20 -12.15 6.77
N ILE A 135 -11.33 -11.11 5.93
CA ILE A 135 -12.49 -10.22 5.86
C ILE A 135 -12.96 -10.25 4.41
N GLY A 136 -14.08 -10.91 4.14
CA GLY A 136 -14.47 -11.22 2.76
C GLY A 136 -13.36 -12.00 2.04
N ASP A 137 -12.94 -11.52 0.88
CA ASP A 137 -11.85 -12.11 0.12
C ASP A 137 -10.46 -11.57 0.53
N VAL A 138 -10.41 -10.52 1.36
CA VAL A 138 -9.17 -9.85 1.77
C VAL A 138 -8.54 -10.54 2.97
N LEU A 139 -7.24 -10.76 2.92
CA LEU A 139 -6.43 -11.21 4.04
C LEU A 139 -5.87 -10.01 4.79
N ALA A 140 -6.40 -9.76 5.98
CA ALA A 140 -5.90 -8.73 6.90
C ALA A 140 -4.86 -9.34 7.85
N LEU A 141 -3.70 -8.69 7.99
CA LEU A 141 -2.57 -9.20 8.79
C LEU A 141 -1.65 -8.07 9.27
N PRO A 142 -0.80 -8.34 10.28
CA PRO A 142 0.28 -7.45 10.64
C PRO A 142 1.14 -7.14 9.42
N TRP A 143 1.56 -5.88 9.26
CA TRP A 143 2.26 -5.46 8.04
C TRP A 143 3.55 -6.24 7.77
N GLN A 144 4.26 -6.71 8.82
CA GLN A 144 5.47 -7.52 8.71
C GLN A 144 5.18 -8.89 8.04
N GLU A 145 4.04 -9.51 8.37
CA GLU A 145 3.64 -10.77 7.75
C GLU A 145 3.30 -10.59 6.27
N GLY A 146 2.87 -9.39 5.89
CA GLY A 146 2.58 -9.05 4.51
C GLY A 146 3.78 -9.18 3.59
N LEU A 147 4.99 -8.91 4.06
CA LEU A 147 6.23 -9.10 3.31
C LEU A 147 6.39 -10.57 2.89
N ALA A 148 6.23 -11.50 3.85
CA ALA A 148 6.31 -12.94 3.58
C ALA A 148 5.23 -13.41 2.59
N GLU A 149 3.99 -12.89 2.66
CA GLU A 149 2.92 -13.22 1.72
C GLU A 149 3.25 -12.73 0.28
N MET A 150 4.01 -11.67 0.15
CA MET A 150 4.50 -11.19 -1.15
C MET A 150 5.67 -12.00 -1.69
N GLY A 151 6.33 -12.79 -0.84
CA GLY A 151 7.55 -13.54 -1.15
C GLY A 151 8.82 -12.72 -0.97
N LEU A 152 8.82 -11.82 0.02
CA LEU A 152 9.92 -10.95 0.41
C LEU A 152 10.48 -11.33 1.78
#